data_d11ca15a75c866013827e4c4c6de53f4
#
_entry.id   d11ca15a75c866013827e4c4c6de53f4
#
_cell.length_a   1.000
_cell.length_b   1.000
_cell.length_c   1.000
_cell.angle_alpha   90.00
_cell.angle_beta   90.00
_cell.angle_gamma   90.00
#
_symmetry.space_group_name_H-M   'P 1'
#
loop_
_entity.id
_entity.type
_entity.pdbx_description
1 polymer ?
#
loop_
_entity_poly.entity_id
_entity_poly.type
_entity_poly.pdbx_seq_one_letter_code
_entity_poly.pdbx_strand_id
1 'polypeptide(L)'
;DLALTVSSKADPRLAEDHMMDDQVYLCVADSLLQEYYGDAAESLKACSANGAFLGNFSQLPFCLLENRIGEKIKECFAEAQVTPRAYITSTYTQISASVCFQRLAAAFIPHVCLAEQRQDIPEDINIFPFIHNGQPLVQQVNLIRLRERYLPRPIRYFQYLLSGYLCA
;
A
#
# COMPACT_ATOMS: atom_id res chain seq x y z
N ASP A 1 25.58 3.26 -8.72
CA ASP A 1 24.82 3.42 -8.29
C ASP A 1 23.91 2.53 -7.45
N LEU A 2 22.95 3.16 -6.77
CA LEU A 2 21.99 2.54 -5.89
C LEU A 2 20.59 2.81 -6.43
N ALA A 3 19.63 1.91 -6.16
CA ALA A 3 18.22 2.17 -6.39
C ALA A 3 17.38 1.59 -5.25
N LEU A 4 16.38 2.35 -4.81
CA LEU A 4 15.31 1.82 -3.97
C LEU A 4 14.29 1.14 -4.88
N THR A 5 13.87 -0.05 -4.50
CA THR A 5 12.87 -0.81 -5.24
C THR A 5 11.93 -1.53 -4.29
N VAL A 6 10.73 -1.73 -4.76
CA VAL A 6 9.73 -2.54 -4.07
C VAL A 6 9.77 -3.93 -4.66
N SER A 7 10.33 -4.89 -3.93
CA SER A 7 10.47 -6.30 -4.35
C SER A 7 11.13 -6.46 -5.73
N SER A 8 12.32 -6.95 -5.80
CA SER A 8 12.99 -7.23 -7.07
C SER A 8 12.74 -8.68 -7.52
N LYS A 9 12.77 -8.90 -8.83
CA LYS A 9 12.99 -10.25 -9.34
C LYS A 9 14.44 -10.60 -9.01
N ALA A 10 14.69 -11.77 -8.44
CA ALA A 10 16.02 -12.24 -8.14
C ALA A 10 16.92 -12.16 -9.40
N ASP A 11 17.86 -11.24 -9.40
CA ASP A 11 18.91 -11.12 -10.40
C ASP A 11 20.24 -11.38 -9.70
N PRO A 12 20.98 -12.44 -10.07
CA PRO A 12 22.24 -12.80 -9.41
C PRO A 12 23.31 -11.69 -9.47
N ARG A 13 23.20 -10.76 -10.41
CA ARG A 13 24.10 -9.63 -10.55
C ARG A 13 23.83 -8.51 -9.52
N LEU A 14 22.65 -8.53 -8.88
CA LEU A 14 22.27 -7.55 -7.90
C LEU A 14 22.54 -8.04 -6.49
N ALA A 15 22.99 -7.14 -5.64
CA ALA A 15 22.93 -7.26 -4.20
C ALA A 15 21.72 -6.47 -3.72
N GLU A 16 20.94 -7.06 -2.83
CA GLU A 16 19.75 -6.48 -2.26
C GLU A 16 19.91 -6.40 -0.75
N ASP A 17 19.70 -5.21 -0.21
CA ASP A 17 19.67 -4.96 1.22
C ASP A 17 18.24 -4.58 1.60
N HIS A 18 17.59 -5.38 2.45
CA HIS A 18 16.24 -5.06 2.96
C HIS A 18 16.30 -3.79 3.82
N MET A 19 15.40 -2.84 3.53
CA MET A 19 15.36 -1.54 4.20
C MET A 19 14.17 -1.42 5.15
N MET A 20 12.98 -1.76 4.69
CA MET A 20 11.76 -1.69 5.49
C MET A 20 10.62 -2.50 4.88
N ASP A 21 9.67 -2.84 5.72
CA ASP A 21 8.35 -3.35 5.32
C ASP A 21 7.35 -2.19 5.33
N ASP A 22 6.84 -1.84 4.17
CA ASP A 22 5.86 -0.78 4.00
C ASP A 22 4.46 -1.39 4.01
N GLN A 23 3.71 -1.17 5.08
CA GLN A 23 2.38 -1.73 5.27
C GLN A 23 1.36 -1.09 4.34
N VAL A 24 0.46 -1.91 3.80
CA VAL A 24 -0.65 -1.46 2.95
C VAL A 24 -1.91 -1.26 3.79
N TYR A 25 -2.61 -0.18 3.55
CA TYR A 25 -3.88 0.17 4.21
C TYR A 25 -5.01 0.21 3.19
N LEU A 26 -6.19 -0.21 3.61
CA LEU A 26 -7.43 0.06 2.91
C LEU A 26 -7.96 1.41 3.39
N CYS A 27 -8.07 2.36 2.46
CA CYS A 27 -8.58 3.71 2.72
C CYS A 27 -9.95 3.88 2.06
N VAL A 28 -10.91 4.44 2.80
CA VAL A 28 -12.28 4.64 2.33
C VAL A 28 -12.96 5.79 3.06
N ALA A 29 -13.71 6.61 2.34
CA ALA A 29 -14.47 7.72 2.90
C ALA A 29 -15.73 7.24 3.66
N ASP A 30 -16.12 7.96 4.71
CA ASP A 30 -17.36 7.74 5.45
C ASP A 30 -18.58 7.72 4.55
N SER A 31 -18.64 8.64 3.58
CA SER A 31 -19.75 8.73 2.63
C SER A 31 -19.93 7.45 1.80
N LEU A 32 -18.84 6.82 1.36
CA LEU A 32 -18.91 5.55 0.64
C LEU A 32 -19.34 4.40 1.55
N LEU A 33 -18.84 4.36 2.78
CA LEU A 33 -19.28 3.34 3.76
C LEU A 33 -20.79 3.49 4.00
N GLN A 34 -21.27 4.70 4.21
CA GLN A 34 -22.69 4.97 4.43
C GLN A 34 -23.53 4.63 3.19
N GLU A 35 -23.07 4.96 1.98
CA GLU A 35 -23.78 4.67 0.72
C GLU A 35 -23.94 3.17 0.49
N TYR A 36 -22.89 2.38 0.73
CA TYR A 36 -22.88 0.95 0.37
C TYR A 36 -23.29 0.02 1.52
N TYR A 37 -23.17 0.46 2.79
CA TYR A 37 -23.45 -0.37 3.95
C TYR A 37 -24.54 0.19 4.89
N GLY A 38 -24.96 1.46 4.69
CA GLY A 38 -26.02 2.05 5.48
C GLY A 38 -25.79 1.95 6.98
N ASP A 39 -26.76 1.43 7.71
CA ASP A 39 -26.71 1.29 9.18
C ASP A 39 -25.57 0.38 9.65
N ALA A 40 -25.03 -0.49 8.79
CA ALA A 40 -23.91 -1.37 9.13
C ALA A 40 -22.55 -0.66 9.05
N ALA A 41 -22.47 0.54 8.50
CA ALA A 41 -21.22 1.26 8.26
C ALA A 41 -20.40 1.46 9.55
N GLU A 42 -21.03 1.91 10.63
CA GLU A 42 -20.35 2.14 11.91
C GLU A 42 -19.84 0.84 12.56
N SER A 43 -20.61 -0.23 12.46
CA SER A 43 -20.20 -1.55 12.93
C SER A 43 -19.02 -2.07 12.13
N LEU A 44 -19.03 -1.86 10.80
CA LEU A 44 -17.94 -2.24 9.90
C LEU A 44 -16.66 -1.46 10.22
N LYS A 45 -16.75 -0.16 10.47
CA LYS A 45 -15.61 0.68 10.91
C LYS A 45 -15.01 0.15 12.21
N ALA A 46 -15.84 -0.09 13.22
CA ALA A 46 -15.40 -0.59 14.52
C ALA A 46 -14.70 -1.95 14.41
N CYS A 47 -15.26 -2.89 13.64
CA CYS A 47 -14.67 -4.22 13.42
C CYS A 47 -13.35 -4.17 12.64
N SER A 48 -13.18 -3.16 11.77
CA SER A 48 -12.03 -3.06 10.87
C SER A 48 -10.90 -2.18 11.41
N ALA A 49 -11.09 -1.53 12.56
CA ALA A 49 -10.09 -0.64 13.16
C ALA A 49 -8.71 -1.29 13.36
N ASN A 50 -8.68 -2.58 13.69
CA ASN A 50 -7.45 -3.36 13.87
C ASN A 50 -7.11 -4.24 12.66
N GLY A 51 -7.93 -4.22 11.62
CA GLY A 51 -7.67 -4.99 10.41
C GLY A 51 -8.88 -5.09 9.50
N ALA A 52 -8.72 -4.65 8.26
CA ALA A 52 -9.73 -4.76 7.21
C ALA A 52 -9.55 -6.07 6.44
N PHE A 53 -10.61 -6.87 6.40
CA PHE A 53 -10.68 -8.09 5.59
C PHE A 53 -11.48 -7.81 4.33
N LEU A 54 -10.94 -8.17 3.17
CA LEU A 54 -11.48 -7.83 1.86
C LEU A 54 -12.95 -8.22 1.66
N GLY A 55 -13.34 -9.40 2.19
CA GLY A 55 -14.73 -9.88 2.10
C GLY A 55 -15.76 -8.92 2.68
N ASN A 56 -15.40 -8.18 3.71
CA ASN A 56 -16.29 -7.21 4.37
C ASN A 56 -16.51 -5.95 3.53
N PHE A 57 -15.62 -5.67 2.57
CA PHE A 57 -15.64 -4.45 1.74
C PHE A 57 -15.97 -4.74 0.27
N SER A 58 -16.51 -5.92 -0.03
CA SER A 58 -16.76 -6.41 -1.39
C SER A 58 -17.72 -5.55 -2.22
N GLN A 59 -18.58 -4.73 -1.58
CA GLN A 59 -19.55 -3.88 -2.27
C GLN A 59 -18.98 -2.55 -2.75
N LEU A 60 -17.81 -2.14 -2.22
CA LEU A 60 -17.23 -0.84 -2.55
C LEU A 60 -16.72 -0.76 -4.00
N PRO A 61 -16.79 0.43 -4.61
CA PRO A 61 -15.98 0.73 -5.78
C PRO A 61 -14.52 0.90 -5.38
N PHE A 62 -13.60 0.37 -6.16
CA PHE A 62 -12.15 0.43 -5.90
C PHE A 62 -11.42 1.20 -6.99
N CYS A 63 -10.43 1.99 -6.59
CA CYS A 63 -9.35 2.39 -7.47
C CYS A 63 -8.31 1.26 -7.48
N LEU A 64 -8.23 0.54 -8.59
CA LEU A 64 -7.31 -0.59 -8.74
C LEU A 64 -5.93 -0.12 -9.21
N LEU A 65 -4.88 -0.74 -8.70
CA LEU A 65 -3.51 -0.44 -9.09
C LEU A 65 -3.02 -1.43 -10.16
N GLU A 66 -2.34 -0.91 -11.19
CA GLU A 66 -1.62 -1.68 -12.22
C GLU A 66 -0.11 -1.59 -12.00
N ASN A 67 0.32 -1.96 -10.80
CA ASN A 67 1.72 -2.04 -10.39
C ASN A 67 1.91 -3.27 -9.48
N ARG A 68 3.09 -3.44 -8.89
CA ARG A 68 3.41 -4.62 -8.06
C ARG A 68 2.51 -4.79 -6.84
N ILE A 69 2.10 -3.70 -6.20
CA ILE A 69 1.09 -3.76 -5.13
C ILE A 69 -0.24 -4.22 -5.70
N GLY A 70 -0.64 -3.66 -6.84
CA GLY A 70 -1.87 -4.04 -7.53
C GLY A 70 -1.90 -5.52 -7.90
N GLU A 71 -0.78 -6.12 -8.29
CA GLU A 71 -0.67 -7.56 -8.54
C GLU A 71 -0.98 -8.36 -7.26
N LYS A 72 -0.34 -8.02 -6.14
CA LYS A 72 -0.62 -8.66 -4.84
C LYS A 72 -2.07 -8.48 -4.39
N ILE A 73 -2.63 -7.30 -4.59
CA ILE A 73 -4.05 -7.02 -4.25
C ILE A 73 -4.99 -7.83 -5.14
N LYS A 74 -4.69 -8.01 -6.43
CA LYS A 74 -5.46 -8.89 -7.32
C LYS A 74 -5.43 -10.35 -6.85
N GLU A 75 -4.28 -10.82 -6.37
CA GLU A 75 -4.17 -12.15 -5.75
C GLU A 75 -5.06 -12.24 -4.51
N CYS A 76 -5.05 -11.23 -3.63
CA CYS A 76 -5.92 -11.17 -2.45
C CYS A 76 -7.41 -11.22 -2.82
N PHE A 77 -7.83 -10.50 -3.88
CA PHE A 77 -9.20 -10.56 -4.40
C PHE A 77 -9.57 -11.96 -4.90
N ALA A 78 -8.67 -12.60 -5.65
CA ALA A 78 -8.88 -13.93 -6.19
C ALA A 78 -9.00 -14.98 -5.06
N GLU A 79 -8.10 -14.93 -4.06
CA GLU A 79 -8.13 -15.85 -2.93
C GLU A 79 -9.36 -15.65 -2.03
N ALA A 80 -9.80 -14.40 -1.85
CA ALA A 80 -11.03 -14.07 -1.13
C ALA A 80 -12.31 -14.39 -1.93
N GLN A 81 -12.18 -14.83 -3.19
CA GLN A 81 -13.30 -15.05 -4.12
C GLN A 81 -14.21 -13.80 -4.28
N VAL A 82 -13.62 -12.62 -4.21
CA VAL A 82 -14.29 -11.34 -4.38
C VAL A 82 -13.92 -10.77 -5.75
N THR A 83 -14.92 -10.43 -6.55
CA THR A 83 -14.70 -9.69 -7.80
C THR A 83 -14.71 -8.20 -7.49
N PRO A 84 -13.58 -7.47 -7.68
CA PRO A 84 -13.57 -6.05 -7.38
C PRO A 84 -14.43 -5.26 -8.35
N ARG A 85 -15.20 -4.32 -7.81
CA ARG A 85 -15.90 -3.32 -8.62
C ARG A 85 -14.93 -2.19 -8.93
N ALA A 86 -14.30 -2.23 -10.11
CA ALA A 86 -13.37 -1.19 -10.53
C ALA A 86 -14.11 0.12 -10.84
N TYR A 87 -13.73 1.19 -10.14
CA TYR A 87 -14.13 2.56 -10.48
C TYR A 87 -13.17 3.12 -11.54
N ILE A 88 -11.88 2.99 -11.29
CA ILE A 88 -10.79 3.38 -12.20
C ILE A 88 -9.57 2.51 -11.92
N THR A 89 -8.68 2.39 -12.90
CA THR A 89 -7.34 1.79 -12.73
C THR A 89 -6.24 2.83 -12.90
N SER A 90 -5.18 2.71 -12.11
CA SER A 90 -4.03 3.61 -12.15
C SER A 90 -2.74 2.83 -11.90
N THR A 91 -1.65 3.27 -12.52
CA THR A 91 -0.30 2.77 -12.20
C THR A 91 0.33 3.50 -11.02
N TYR A 92 -0.20 4.68 -10.65
CA TYR A 92 0.37 5.56 -9.63
C TYR A 92 -0.46 5.53 -8.35
N THR A 93 0.19 5.21 -7.24
CA THR A 93 -0.45 5.15 -5.91
C THR A 93 -0.98 6.52 -5.46
N GLN A 94 -0.30 7.61 -5.82
CA GLN A 94 -0.73 8.98 -5.51
C GLN A 94 -2.07 9.32 -6.17
N ILE A 95 -2.32 8.83 -7.38
CA ILE A 95 -3.62 8.99 -8.05
C ILE A 95 -4.70 8.21 -7.30
N SER A 96 -4.40 6.99 -6.88
CA SER A 96 -5.34 6.19 -6.07
C SER A 96 -5.70 6.87 -4.75
N ALA A 97 -4.70 7.46 -4.08
CA ALA A 97 -4.93 8.25 -2.87
C ALA A 97 -5.83 9.46 -3.16
N SER A 98 -5.55 10.21 -4.22
CA SER A 98 -6.38 11.37 -4.62
C SER A 98 -7.82 10.97 -4.94
N VAL A 99 -8.04 9.86 -5.63
CA VAL A 99 -9.40 9.33 -5.92
C VAL A 99 -10.15 9.00 -4.62
N CYS A 100 -9.46 8.37 -3.66
CA CYS A 100 -10.03 8.06 -2.36
C CYS A 100 -10.35 9.35 -1.56
N PHE A 101 -9.43 10.31 -1.52
CA PHE A 101 -9.62 11.58 -0.80
C PHE A 101 -10.73 12.45 -1.41
N GLN A 102 -11.02 12.28 -2.69
CA GLN A 102 -12.19 12.87 -3.36
C GLN A 102 -13.48 12.05 -3.15
N ARG A 103 -13.47 10.99 -2.34
CA ARG A 103 -14.63 10.15 -1.98
C ARG A 103 -15.24 9.42 -3.18
N LEU A 104 -14.44 9.11 -4.20
CA LEU A 104 -14.92 8.47 -5.43
C LEU A 104 -14.83 6.95 -5.38
N ALA A 105 -13.83 6.42 -4.72
CA ALA A 105 -13.61 4.98 -4.57
C ALA A 105 -12.73 4.67 -3.36
N ALA A 106 -12.79 3.45 -2.85
CA ALA A 106 -11.81 2.93 -1.91
C ALA A 106 -10.48 2.65 -2.60
N ALA A 107 -9.38 2.76 -1.86
CA ALA A 107 -8.05 2.54 -2.40
C ALA A 107 -7.14 1.79 -1.42
N PHE A 108 -6.18 1.04 -1.97
CA PHE A 108 -5.11 0.41 -1.20
C PHE A 108 -3.87 1.31 -1.27
N ILE A 109 -3.46 1.84 -0.13
CA ILE A 109 -2.42 2.86 -0.06
C ILE A 109 -1.32 2.41 0.91
N PRO A 110 -0.04 2.37 0.49
CA PRO A 110 1.08 2.08 1.37
C PRO A 110 1.28 3.17 2.41
N HIS A 111 1.86 2.80 3.56
CA HIS A 111 2.13 3.72 4.66
C HIS A 111 2.99 4.92 4.23
N VAL A 112 4.05 4.68 3.46
CA VAL A 112 4.92 5.76 2.97
C VAL A 112 4.14 6.81 2.20
N CYS A 113 3.21 6.39 1.33
CA CYS A 113 2.37 7.31 0.57
C CYS A 113 1.40 8.10 1.46
N LEU A 114 0.83 7.46 2.49
CA LEU A 114 -0.01 8.15 3.49
C LEU A 114 0.79 9.14 4.32
N ALA A 115 2.01 8.79 4.71
CA ALA A 115 2.91 9.66 5.47
C ALA A 115 3.29 10.93 4.70
N GLU A 116 3.57 10.78 3.38
CA GLU A 116 3.86 11.91 2.50
C GLU A 116 2.68 12.88 2.36
N GLN A 117 1.45 12.36 2.36
CA GLN A 117 0.23 13.14 2.15
C GLN A 117 -0.52 13.43 3.46
N ARG A 118 0.12 13.24 4.61
CA ARG A 118 -0.52 13.31 5.93
C ARG A 118 -1.34 14.59 6.18
N GLN A 119 -0.89 15.73 5.63
CA GLN A 119 -1.57 17.02 5.80
C GLN A 119 -2.80 17.18 4.88
N ASP A 120 -2.87 16.38 3.82
CA ASP A 120 -3.91 16.45 2.79
C ASP A 120 -5.00 15.38 2.99
N ILE A 121 -4.84 14.47 3.96
CA ILE A 121 -5.83 13.42 4.24
C ILE A 121 -7.06 14.05 4.89
N PRO A 122 -8.25 13.97 4.26
CA PRO A 122 -9.49 14.48 4.86
C PRO A 122 -9.85 13.69 6.13
N GLU A 123 -10.47 14.37 7.10
CA GLU A 123 -10.83 13.79 8.41
C GLU A 123 -11.83 12.62 8.31
N ASP A 124 -12.63 12.58 7.23
CA ASP A 124 -13.65 11.55 6.96
C ASP A 124 -13.10 10.33 6.19
N ILE A 125 -11.78 10.25 6.00
CA ILE A 125 -11.14 9.07 5.41
C ILE A 125 -10.74 8.09 6.51
N ASN A 126 -11.33 6.91 6.46
CA ASN A 126 -10.93 5.79 7.31
C ASN A 126 -9.71 5.10 6.72
N ILE A 127 -8.75 4.80 7.58
CA ILE A 127 -7.48 4.14 7.22
C ILE A 127 -7.40 2.86 8.04
N PHE A 128 -7.66 1.72 7.41
CA PHE A 128 -7.67 0.41 8.04
C PHE A 128 -6.43 -0.38 7.65
N PRO A 129 -5.69 -0.99 8.61
CA PRO A 129 -4.65 -1.97 8.28
C PRO A 129 -5.24 -3.07 7.39
N PHE A 130 -4.70 -3.26 6.18
CA PHE A 130 -5.21 -4.31 5.30
C PHE A 130 -4.61 -5.66 5.69
N ILE A 131 -5.50 -6.62 6.03
CA ILE A 131 -5.14 -7.95 6.49
C ILE A 131 -5.44 -8.98 5.41
N HIS A 132 -4.44 -9.79 5.08
CA HIS A 132 -4.58 -10.93 4.19
C HIS A 132 -4.01 -12.19 4.85
N ASN A 133 -4.77 -13.28 4.84
CA ASN A 133 -4.39 -14.54 5.51
C ASN A 133 -3.94 -14.37 6.97
N GLY A 134 -4.59 -13.47 7.72
CA GLY A 134 -4.31 -13.21 9.14
C GLY A 134 -3.06 -12.38 9.40
N GLN A 135 -2.41 -11.84 8.35
CA GLN A 135 -1.21 -10.99 8.46
C GLN A 135 -1.42 -9.66 7.73
N PRO A 136 -0.81 -8.57 8.20
CA PRO A 136 -0.79 -7.32 7.46
C PRO A 136 -0.16 -7.51 6.08
N LEU A 137 -0.81 -6.97 5.04
CA LEU A 137 -0.19 -6.94 3.73
C LEU A 137 0.94 -5.90 3.72
N VAL A 138 2.14 -6.34 3.39
CA VAL A 138 3.30 -5.46 3.30
C VAL A 138 3.97 -5.55 1.92
N GLN A 139 4.59 -4.46 1.50
CA GLN A 139 5.56 -4.46 0.43
C GLN A 139 6.96 -4.26 1.00
N GLN A 140 7.89 -5.10 0.57
CA GLN A 140 9.28 -4.96 0.98
C GLN A 140 9.96 -3.89 0.15
N VAL A 141 10.57 -2.92 0.82
CA VAL A 141 11.40 -1.90 0.19
C VAL A 141 12.87 -2.32 0.35
N ASN A 142 13.55 -2.52 -0.76
CA ASN A 142 14.93 -2.97 -0.82
C ASN A 142 15.81 -1.93 -1.50
N LEU A 143 17.04 -1.81 -1.02
CA LEU A 143 18.09 -1.09 -1.69
C LEU A 143 18.87 -2.07 -2.57
N ILE A 144 18.91 -1.80 -3.87
CA ILE A 144 19.61 -2.66 -4.83
C ILE A 144 20.83 -1.96 -5.39
N ARG A 145 21.87 -2.76 -5.67
CA ARG A 145 23.11 -2.35 -6.33
C ARG A 145 23.70 -3.48 -7.16
N LEU A 146 24.56 -3.15 -8.11
CA LEU A 146 25.36 -4.16 -8.79
C LEU A 146 26.35 -4.79 -7.78
N ARG A 147 26.34 -6.12 -7.69
CA ARG A 147 27.14 -6.89 -6.70
C ARG A 147 28.63 -6.66 -6.83
N GLU A 148 29.14 -6.65 -8.05
CA GLU A 148 30.57 -6.57 -8.34
C GLU A 148 31.08 -5.13 -8.50
N ARG A 149 30.20 -4.14 -8.40
CA ARG A 149 30.58 -2.74 -8.59
C ARG A 149 31.19 -2.17 -7.31
N TYR A 150 32.36 -1.54 -7.46
CA TYR A 150 32.98 -0.78 -6.37
C TYR A 150 32.05 0.36 -5.93
N LEU A 151 31.82 0.47 -4.63
CA LEU A 151 31.04 1.55 -4.03
C LEU A 151 31.99 2.63 -3.47
N PRO A 152 32.02 3.83 -4.05
CA PRO A 152 32.76 4.96 -3.51
C PRO A 152 32.33 5.30 -2.08
N ARG A 153 33.24 5.90 -1.30
CA ARG A 153 32.94 6.29 0.10
C ARG A 153 31.68 7.12 0.27
N PRO A 154 31.37 8.13 -0.58
CA PRO A 154 30.14 8.91 -0.45
C PRO A 154 28.88 8.05 -0.61
N ILE A 155 28.89 7.06 -1.52
CA ILE A 155 27.75 6.17 -1.74
C ILE A 155 27.55 5.23 -0.54
N ARG A 156 28.63 4.70 0.05
CA ARG A 156 28.54 3.89 1.27
C ARG A 156 28.01 4.70 2.47
N TYR A 157 28.42 5.95 2.58
CA TYR A 157 27.93 6.86 3.62
C TYR A 157 26.46 7.18 3.43
N PHE A 158 26.02 7.45 2.18
CA PHE A 158 24.61 7.63 1.86
C PHE A 158 23.78 6.39 2.19
N GLN A 159 24.24 5.19 1.86
CA GLN A 159 23.57 3.94 2.22
C GLN A 159 23.42 3.80 3.75
N TYR A 160 24.46 4.13 4.50
CA TYR A 160 24.42 4.13 5.97
C TYR A 160 23.37 5.10 6.52
N LEU A 161 23.33 6.34 6.01
CA LEU A 161 22.34 7.35 6.42
C LEU A 161 20.92 6.91 6.08
N LEU A 162 20.71 6.37 4.88
CA LEU A 162 19.42 5.90 4.42
C LEU A 162 18.90 4.75 5.29
N SER A 163 19.76 3.79 5.63
CA SER A 163 19.42 2.70 6.54
C SER A 163 18.99 3.21 7.92
N GLY A 164 19.74 4.18 8.47
CA GLY A 164 19.39 4.81 9.75
C GLY A 164 18.07 5.60 9.70
N TYR A 165 17.72 6.16 8.55
CA TYR A 165 16.49 6.94 8.38
C TYR A 165 15.25 6.05 8.19
N LEU A 166 15.36 4.98 7.41
CA LEU A 166 14.23 4.10 7.08
C LEU A 166 13.97 3.04 8.15
N CYS A 167 14.98 2.68 8.97
CA CYS A 167 14.84 1.70 10.05
C CYS A 167 14.54 2.36 11.42
N ALA A 168 14.45 3.67 11.48
CA ALA A 168 14.08 4.42 12.68
C ALA A 168 12.55 4.57 12.75
#